data_7c1dab1ade890a3926b48e39b51ba054
#
_entry.id   7c1dab1ade890a3926b48e39b51ba054
#
_cell.length_a   1.000
_cell.length_b   1.000
_cell.length_c   1.000
_cell.angle_alpha   90.00
_cell.angle_beta   90.00
_cell.angle_gamma   90.00
#
_symmetry.space_group_name_H-M   'P 1'
#
loop_
_entity.id
_entity.type
_entity.pdbx_description
1 polymer ?
#
loop_
_entity_poly.entity_id
_entity_poly.type
_entity_poly.pdbx_seq_one_letter_code
_entity_poly.pdbx_strand_id
1 'polypeptide(L)'
;MQLPSRSMFEEYACSIPGPGVSLLRSMNSSSSSSYYRATATPYTPYVPHLGNTHARVVIIGGGFAGLNTALGLAERGVRDVVLLEREQIGFGASGRNGGFVFAGYSLGEQSLLDQLGEVRAQALFKLTTEAVQRIRQRIADYAIPCSAVDQGVIWANWFRDPGVLRQRQQLLAEHYGVQWQWLPEAELRERVRSERYHDGLYERDALHLHPLNYAIGLAAAAAGQGVRIHENSGVRSLTREGLQWRVRTAQGELLADQVVLACGGYLAGLQKPIDRAILPIATYVMVTEPLGHRMDDCLHTRAAIYDSRFAFDYYRALPDTRLLWGGRISIRNRSPQAVRRLLMKDLLRVFPQLQGVKIDYAWSGLMSYARHQMPQIGGGLGGSDNGLWWAQAFGGHGLAPTCVAGELLAAAIASGDDRWKQFADYGLSRTHRPFGYLGAQTAYWWQQGRDWLKTRLEG
;
A
#
# COMPACT_ATOMS: atom_id res chain seq x y z
N MET A 1 -57.59 -2.49 6.64
CA MET A 1 -56.19 -2.85 6.88
C MET A 1 -55.34 -1.70 6.35
N GLN A 2 -55.03 -0.74 7.24
CA GLN A 2 -54.31 0.49 6.90
C GLN A 2 -52.80 0.23 6.90
N LEU A 3 -52.12 0.66 5.84
CA LEU A 3 -50.68 0.64 5.74
C LEU A 3 -50.05 1.67 6.71
N PRO A 4 -48.97 1.36 7.42
CA PRO A 4 -48.35 2.30 8.34
C PRO A 4 -47.64 3.46 7.61
N SER A 5 -47.75 4.63 8.23
CA SER A 5 -47.30 5.92 7.70
C SER A 5 -45.77 6.04 7.49
N ARG A 6 -45.39 6.84 6.55
CA ARG A 6 -44.03 7.15 6.06
C ARG A 6 -43.04 7.64 7.15
N SER A 7 -43.48 7.93 8.36
CA SER A 7 -42.65 8.53 9.41
C SER A 7 -41.78 7.51 10.19
N MET A 8 -42.05 6.21 10.10
CA MET A 8 -41.24 5.19 10.81
C MET A 8 -39.97 4.76 10.10
N PHE A 9 -39.79 5.11 8.82
CA PHE A 9 -38.60 4.76 8.04
C PHE A 9 -37.51 5.83 8.08
N GLU A 10 -37.78 7.06 8.48
CA GLU A 10 -36.81 8.14 8.55
C GLU A 10 -35.99 8.15 9.84
N GLU A 11 -36.51 7.67 10.95
CA GLU A 11 -35.76 7.63 12.23
C GLU A 11 -34.72 6.48 12.32
N TYR A 12 -34.87 5.41 11.55
CA TYR A 12 -33.89 4.31 11.52
C TYR A 12 -32.76 4.48 10.50
N ALA A 13 -32.85 5.44 9.60
CA ALA A 13 -31.84 5.69 8.59
C ALA A 13 -30.64 6.51 9.08
N CYS A 14 -30.73 7.12 10.27
CA CYS A 14 -29.71 8.07 10.77
C CYS A 14 -28.66 7.48 11.71
N SER A 15 -28.70 6.18 12.04
CA SER A 15 -27.83 5.58 13.07
C SER A 15 -27.01 4.36 12.65
N ILE A 16 -26.98 3.96 11.38
CA ILE A 16 -26.05 2.92 10.91
C ILE A 16 -24.80 3.62 10.38
N PRO A 17 -23.65 3.58 11.09
CA PRO A 17 -22.39 4.07 10.52
C PRO A 17 -22.11 3.26 9.25
N GLY A 18 -21.85 3.94 8.14
CA GLY A 18 -21.45 3.26 6.91
C GLY A 18 -20.27 2.31 7.16
N PRO A 19 -20.13 1.21 6.40
CA PRO A 19 -19.13 0.17 6.65
C PRO A 19 -17.68 0.71 6.74
N GLY A 20 -17.38 1.85 6.13
CA GLY A 20 -16.09 2.52 6.24
C GLY A 20 -15.81 3.11 7.63
N VAL A 21 -16.82 3.68 8.30
CA VAL A 21 -16.66 4.26 9.65
C VAL A 21 -16.57 3.14 10.70
N SER A 22 -17.27 2.04 10.50
CA SER A 22 -17.16 0.84 11.36
C SER A 22 -15.78 0.18 11.22
N LEU A 23 -15.24 0.06 9.99
CA LEU A 23 -13.89 -0.42 9.71
C LEU A 23 -12.82 0.44 10.41
N LEU A 24 -12.92 1.76 10.34
CA LEU A 24 -11.97 2.69 10.98
C LEU A 24 -12.02 2.62 12.52
N ARG A 25 -13.22 2.51 13.12
CA ARG A 25 -13.35 2.39 14.58
C ARG A 25 -12.77 1.09 15.14
N SER A 26 -12.92 -0.03 14.42
CA SER A 26 -12.38 -1.32 14.87
C SER A 26 -10.85 -1.40 14.77
N MET A 27 -10.21 -0.56 13.96
CA MET A 27 -8.74 -0.56 13.82
C MET A 27 -8.02 0.17 14.95
N ASN A 28 -8.65 1.17 15.56
CA ASN A 28 -8.04 1.91 16.70
C ASN A 28 -7.80 1.03 17.93
N SER A 29 -8.58 -0.05 18.10
CA SER A 29 -8.40 -1.00 19.20
C SER A 29 -7.29 -2.05 18.96
N SER A 30 -6.79 -2.19 17.73
CA SER A 30 -5.79 -3.20 17.34
C SER A 30 -4.39 -2.64 17.04
N SER A 31 -4.15 -1.35 17.29
CA SER A 31 -2.91 -0.66 16.90
C SER A 31 -1.65 -1.10 17.67
N SER A 32 -1.81 -1.74 18.81
CA SER A 32 -0.68 -2.08 19.73
C SER A 32 0.00 -3.43 19.46
N SER A 33 -0.45 -4.22 18.48
CA SER A 33 -0.04 -5.64 18.38
C SER A 33 0.65 -6.05 17.06
N SER A 34 1.13 -5.13 16.23
CA SER A 34 1.90 -5.53 15.04
C SER A 34 3.38 -5.70 15.35
N TYR A 35 4.02 -6.69 14.72
CA TYR A 35 5.47 -6.88 14.79
C TYR A 35 6.24 -5.58 14.51
N TYR A 36 5.82 -4.85 13.50
CA TYR A 36 6.48 -3.60 13.12
C TYR A 36 6.44 -2.51 14.20
N ARG A 37 5.35 -2.45 14.98
CA ARG A 37 5.29 -1.53 16.14
C ARG A 37 6.17 -2.00 17.29
N ALA A 38 6.22 -3.31 17.52
CA ALA A 38 7.04 -3.90 18.59
C ALA A 38 8.55 -3.78 18.32
N THR A 39 8.95 -3.69 17.05
CA THR A 39 10.36 -3.64 16.61
C THR A 39 10.72 -2.33 15.91
N ALA A 40 9.87 -1.31 16.02
CA ALA A 40 10.11 0.00 15.44
C ALA A 40 11.36 0.65 16.05
N THR A 41 12.15 1.29 15.19
CA THR A 41 13.24 2.16 15.65
C THR A 41 12.65 3.26 16.55
N PRO A 42 13.16 3.45 17.76
CA PRO A 42 12.70 4.54 18.62
C PRO A 42 12.86 5.90 17.95
N TYR A 43 11.83 6.73 18.03
CA TYR A 43 11.89 8.12 17.62
C TYR A 43 11.06 8.98 18.56
N THR A 44 11.36 10.27 18.64
CA THR A 44 10.54 11.23 19.38
C THR A 44 9.32 11.57 18.54
N PRO A 45 8.08 11.32 19.02
CA PRO A 45 6.88 11.69 18.31
C PRO A 45 6.84 13.19 18.00
N TYR A 46 6.37 13.53 16.80
CA TYR A 46 6.21 14.93 16.41
C TYR A 46 5.05 15.58 17.16
N VAL A 47 5.30 16.79 17.70
CA VAL A 47 4.29 17.52 18.47
C VAL A 47 3.04 17.80 17.64
N PRO A 48 1.84 17.76 18.24
CA PRO A 48 0.61 18.13 17.54
C PRO A 48 0.66 19.56 17.02
N HIS A 49 -0.07 19.83 15.92
CA HIS A 49 -0.26 21.18 15.41
C HIS A 49 -1.17 21.98 16.35
N LEU A 50 -0.69 23.15 16.77
CA LEU A 50 -1.39 24.07 17.67
C LEU A 50 -1.50 25.45 17.06
N GLY A 51 -2.65 26.09 17.29
CA GLY A 51 -2.89 27.50 16.93
C GLY A 51 -3.09 27.72 15.43
N ASN A 52 -3.02 28.98 15.03
CA ASN A 52 -3.24 29.39 13.65
C ASN A 52 -1.89 29.69 13.00
N THR A 53 -1.62 29.02 11.90
CA THR A 53 -0.35 29.14 11.18
C THR A 53 -0.57 29.25 9.67
N HIS A 54 0.50 29.48 8.93
CA HIS A 54 0.51 29.50 7.47
C HIS A 54 1.53 28.48 6.95
N ALA A 55 1.28 27.98 5.74
CA ALA A 55 2.23 27.14 5.02
C ALA A 55 2.07 27.34 3.50
N ARG A 56 3.18 27.25 2.76
CA ARG A 56 3.11 27.18 1.30
C ARG A 56 2.43 25.88 0.84
N VAL A 57 2.81 24.75 1.44
CA VAL A 57 2.22 23.43 1.11
C VAL A 57 1.84 22.70 2.39
N VAL A 58 0.60 22.24 2.49
CA VAL A 58 0.13 21.34 3.53
C VAL A 58 -0.10 19.95 2.94
N ILE A 59 0.54 18.94 3.52
CA ILE A 59 0.37 17.54 3.15
C ILE A 59 -0.45 16.85 4.24
N ILE A 60 -1.55 16.20 3.86
CA ILE A 60 -2.45 15.50 4.78
C ILE A 60 -2.26 13.99 4.62
N GLY A 61 -1.65 13.37 5.63
CA GLY A 61 -1.34 11.94 5.72
C GLY A 61 0.15 11.63 5.78
N GLY A 62 0.59 11.04 6.89
CA GLY A 62 1.97 10.60 7.19
C GLY A 62 2.28 9.17 6.74
N GLY A 63 1.65 8.72 5.64
CA GLY A 63 2.00 7.49 4.93
C GLY A 63 3.07 7.72 3.86
N PHE A 64 3.46 6.66 3.13
CA PHE A 64 4.52 6.73 2.13
C PHE A 64 4.29 7.81 1.07
N ALA A 65 3.06 7.96 0.54
CA ALA A 65 2.79 8.97 -0.48
C ALA A 65 3.03 10.39 0.05
N GLY A 66 2.52 10.70 1.25
CA GLY A 66 2.74 12.01 1.87
C GLY A 66 4.19 12.27 2.23
N LEU A 67 4.88 11.27 2.81
CA LEU A 67 6.28 11.38 3.19
C LEU A 67 7.21 11.53 1.97
N ASN A 68 6.97 10.76 0.90
CA ASN A 68 7.72 10.92 -0.36
C ASN A 68 7.45 12.29 -1.01
N THR A 69 6.22 12.81 -0.93
CA THR A 69 5.91 14.17 -1.40
C THR A 69 6.64 15.21 -0.55
N ALA A 70 6.60 15.08 0.78
CA ALA A 70 7.25 16.01 1.71
C ALA A 70 8.76 16.08 1.48
N LEU A 71 9.41 14.93 1.45
CA LEU A 71 10.86 14.83 1.22
C LEU A 71 11.20 15.32 -0.19
N GLY A 72 10.43 14.90 -1.21
CA GLY A 72 10.65 15.32 -2.60
C GLY A 72 10.51 16.82 -2.82
N LEU A 73 9.62 17.51 -2.09
CA LEU A 73 9.52 18.97 -2.08
C LEU A 73 10.75 19.61 -1.44
N ALA A 74 11.16 19.11 -0.28
CA ALA A 74 12.32 19.61 0.45
C ALA A 74 13.63 19.43 -0.35
N GLU A 75 13.83 18.27 -0.99
CA GLU A 75 14.97 17.98 -1.89
C GLU A 75 15.01 18.94 -3.10
N ARG A 76 13.85 19.49 -3.52
CA ARG A 76 13.74 20.50 -4.59
C ARG A 76 13.78 21.95 -4.07
N GLY A 77 14.15 22.13 -2.81
CA GLY A 77 14.30 23.45 -2.21
C GLY A 77 12.98 24.17 -1.88
N VAL A 78 11.83 23.49 -1.96
CA VAL A 78 10.55 24.08 -1.52
C VAL A 78 10.55 24.21 -0.01
N ARG A 79 10.35 25.43 0.49
CA ARG A 79 10.31 25.77 1.92
C ARG A 79 8.86 25.91 2.39
N ASP A 80 8.69 25.95 3.70
CA ASP A 80 7.41 26.13 4.36
C ASP A 80 6.39 25.03 4.01
N VAL A 81 6.84 23.80 4.13
CA VAL A 81 6.05 22.56 3.97
C VAL A 81 5.65 22.04 5.34
N VAL A 82 4.36 21.73 5.51
CA VAL A 82 3.79 21.13 6.72
C VAL A 82 3.15 19.80 6.37
N LEU A 83 3.45 18.75 7.15
CA LEU A 83 2.79 17.45 7.07
C LEU A 83 1.95 17.22 8.33
N LEU A 84 0.67 16.91 8.13
CA LEU A 84 -0.28 16.60 9.20
C LEU A 84 -0.66 15.11 9.14
N GLU A 85 -0.39 14.40 10.23
CA GLU A 85 -0.81 13.00 10.41
C GLU A 85 -1.83 12.90 11.56
N ARG A 86 -2.90 12.16 11.33
CA ARG A 86 -3.98 12.02 12.31
C ARG A 86 -3.57 11.24 13.54
N GLU A 87 -2.79 10.20 13.34
CA GLU A 87 -2.30 9.29 14.39
C GLU A 87 -0.77 9.47 14.53
N GLN A 88 -0.01 8.45 14.18
CA GLN A 88 1.45 8.45 14.13
C GLN A 88 1.96 8.15 12.72
N ILE A 89 3.16 8.55 12.41
CA ILE A 89 3.81 8.24 11.13
C ILE A 89 3.68 6.75 10.80
N GLY A 90 3.27 6.48 9.57
CA GLY A 90 3.09 5.12 9.08
C GLY A 90 1.92 4.34 9.70
N PHE A 91 0.98 4.99 10.39
CA PHE A 91 -0.17 4.33 11.03
C PHE A 91 -0.99 3.45 10.07
N GLY A 92 -1.22 3.92 8.85
CA GLY A 92 -2.03 3.23 7.84
C GLY A 92 -1.32 2.05 7.19
N ALA A 93 -1.65 1.78 5.92
CA ALA A 93 -1.08 0.69 5.13
C ALA A 93 0.46 0.76 5.05
N SER A 94 1.05 1.94 5.14
CA SER A 94 2.49 2.16 5.03
C SER A 94 3.29 1.45 6.13
N GLY A 95 2.77 1.37 7.36
CA GLY A 95 3.43 0.64 8.44
C GLY A 95 2.86 -0.75 8.71
N ARG A 96 2.06 -1.33 7.78
CA ARG A 96 1.32 -2.59 7.99
C ARG A 96 1.45 -3.60 6.86
N ASN A 97 2.15 -3.25 5.76
CA ASN A 97 2.32 -4.07 4.56
C ASN A 97 3.44 -5.11 4.70
N GLY A 98 3.64 -5.93 3.67
CA GLY A 98 4.68 -6.97 3.65
C GLY A 98 6.12 -6.45 3.58
N GLY A 99 6.33 -5.21 3.20
CA GLY A 99 7.65 -4.60 3.04
C GLY A 99 8.33 -4.90 1.70
N PHE A 100 7.61 -5.38 0.70
CA PHE A 100 8.14 -5.70 -0.63
C PHE A 100 8.24 -4.43 -1.48
N VAL A 101 9.36 -4.24 -2.13
CA VAL A 101 9.66 -3.12 -3.04
C VAL A 101 10.03 -3.69 -4.39
N PHE A 102 9.13 -3.58 -5.36
CA PHE A 102 9.30 -4.06 -6.73
C PHE A 102 8.52 -3.17 -7.71
N ALA A 103 8.85 -3.25 -9.00
CA ALA A 103 8.24 -2.44 -10.04
C ALA A 103 6.82 -2.90 -10.39
N GLY A 104 6.06 -2.05 -11.11
CA GLY A 104 4.72 -2.32 -11.60
C GLY A 104 3.60 -1.69 -10.76
N TYR A 105 2.36 -2.02 -11.11
CA TYR A 105 1.14 -1.52 -10.50
C TYR A 105 0.19 -2.67 -10.17
N SER A 106 -0.89 -2.40 -9.42
CA SER A 106 -1.95 -3.38 -9.17
C SER A 106 -2.66 -3.82 -10.45
N LEU A 107 -2.74 -2.96 -11.46
CA LEU A 107 -3.11 -3.33 -12.83
C LEU A 107 -1.92 -4.05 -13.46
N GLY A 108 -2.09 -5.30 -13.88
CA GLY A 108 -1.02 -6.10 -14.48
C GLY A 108 -0.49 -5.50 -15.78
N GLU A 109 0.74 -5.83 -16.14
CA GLU A 109 1.49 -5.25 -17.27
C GLU A 109 0.79 -5.49 -18.61
N GLN A 110 0.18 -6.67 -18.84
CA GLN A 110 -0.60 -6.95 -20.05
C GLN A 110 -1.78 -5.98 -20.17
N SER A 111 -2.54 -5.79 -19.08
CA SER A 111 -3.68 -4.88 -19.09
C SER A 111 -3.26 -3.42 -19.31
N LEU A 112 -2.11 -3.04 -18.81
CA LEU A 112 -1.55 -1.70 -19.03
C LEU A 112 -1.18 -1.49 -20.51
N LEU A 113 -0.55 -2.50 -21.12
CA LEU A 113 -0.21 -2.53 -22.55
C LEU A 113 -1.47 -2.45 -23.43
N ASP A 114 -2.48 -3.26 -23.11
CA ASP A 114 -3.75 -3.32 -23.87
C ASP A 114 -4.53 -2.00 -23.83
N GLN A 115 -4.48 -1.30 -22.69
CA GLN A 115 -5.24 -0.06 -22.49
C GLN A 115 -4.55 1.18 -23.06
N LEU A 116 -3.23 1.25 -23.02
CA LEU A 116 -2.47 2.47 -23.32
C LEU A 116 -1.57 2.37 -24.57
N GLY A 117 -1.33 1.18 -25.06
CA GLY A 117 -0.31 0.90 -26.05
C GLY A 117 1.11 0.90 -25.47
N GLU A 118 2.06 0.40 -26.24
CA GLU A 118 3.41 0.06 -25.78
C GLU A 118 4.18 1.25 -25.21
N VAL A 119 4.23 2.36 -25.93
CA VAL A 119 5.01 3.54 -25.56
C VAL A 119 4.57 4.10 -24.19
N ARG A 120 3.27 4.22 -23.97
CA ARG A 120 2.73 4.76 -22.71
C ARG A 120 2.82 3.76 -21.57
N ALA A 121 2.60 2.48 -21.85
CA ALA A 121 2.74 1.40 -20.87
C ALA A 121 4.18 1.30 -20.37
N GLN A 122 5.17 1.34 -21.28
CA GLN A 122 6.61 1.39 -20.94
C GLN A 122 6.95 2.61 -20.10
N ALA A 123 6.48 3.80 -20.48
CA ALA A 123 6.74 5.03 -19.75
C ALA A 123 6.23 4.96 -18.30
N LEU A 124 5.01 4.46 -18.09
CA LEU A 124 4.46 4.28 -16.73
C LEU A 124 5.20 3.20 -15.94
N PHE A 125 5.52 2.07 -16.56
CA PHE A 125 6.26 1.00 -15.89
C PHE A 125 7.65 1.48 -15.45
N LYS A 126 8.34 2.22 -16.32
CA LYS A 126 9.66 2.82 -16.04
C LYS A 126 9.65 3.72 -14.81
N LEU A 127 8.61 4.50 -14.59
CA LEU A 127 8.48 5.30 -13.35
C LEU A 127 8.58 4.43 -12.09
N THR A 128 8.07 3.20 -12.13
CA THR A 128 8.14 2.30 -10.98
C THR A 128 9.51 1.67 -10.80
N THR A 129 10.24 1.36 -11.88
CA THR A 129 11.64 0.89 -11.78
C THR A 129 12.55 1.99 -11.26
N GLU A 130 12.37 3.23 -11.74
CA GLU A 130 13.08 4.41 -11.22
C GLU A 130 12.76 4.65 -9.73
N ALA A 131 11.50 4.43 -9.31
CA ALA A 131 11.09 4.56 -7.92
C ALA A 131 11.75 3.51 -7.01
N VAL A 132 11.95 2.27 -7.47
CA VAL A 132 12.71 1.25 -6.74
C VAL A 132 14.13 1.74 -6.49
N GLN A 133 14.79 2.30 -7.51
CA GLN A 133 16.14 2.88 -7.35
C GLN A 133 16.13 4.10 -6.42
N ARG A 134 15.11 4.96 -6.53
CA ARG A 134 14.97 6.11 -5.64
C ARG A 134 14.79 5.72 -4.18
N ILE A 135 14.07 4.63 -3.91
CA ILE A 135 13.91 4.07 -2.55
C ILE A 135 15.29 3.60 -2.03
N ARG A 136 16.07 2.86 -2.83
CA ARG A 136 17.45 2.47 -2.46
C ARG A 136 18.31 3.67 -2.15
N GLN A 137 18.28 4.66 -3.03
CA GLN A 137 19.05 5.88 -2.89
C GLN A 137 18.72 6.61 -1.58
N ARG A 138 17.43 6.81 -1.26
CA ARG A 138 17.01 7.45 -0.02
C ARG A 138 17.40 6.66 1.22
N ILE A 139 17.32 5.33 1.16
CA ILE A 139 17.80 4.47 2.26
C ILE A 139 19.28 4.73 2.53
N ALA A 140 20.09 4.82 1.49
CA ALA A 140 21.53 5.08 1.58
C ALA A 140 21.83 6.52 2.03
N ASP A 141 21.29 7.52 1.33
CA ASP A 141 21.61 8.94 1.54
C ASP A 141 21.21 9.42 2.94
N TYR A 142 20.09 8.93 3.45
CA TYR A 142 19.58 9.29 4.78
C TYR A 142 19.85 8.23 5.85
N ALA A 143 20.66 7.22 5.53
CA ALA A 143 21.03 6.12 6.44
C ALA A 143 19.79 5.54 7.18
N ILE A 144 18.69 5.27 6.44
CA ILE A 144 17.42 4.84 7.04
C ILE A 144 17.54 3.41 7.60
N PRO A 145 17.36 3.19 8.93
CA PRO A 145 17.57 1.89 9.55
C PRO A 145 16.35 0.97 9.38
N CYS A 146 15.99 0.65 8.13
CA CYS A 146 14.80 -0.13 7.80
C CYS A 146 15.06 -1.62 7.52
N SER A 147 16.20 -2.16 7.91
CA SER A 147 16.57 -3.57 7.69
C SER A 147 16.33 -4.01 6.24
N ALA A 148 16.73 -3.17 5.28
CA ALA A 148 16.57 -3.47 3.87
C ALA A 148 17.41 -4.69 3.46
N VAL A 149 16.79 -5.60 2.71
CA VAL A 149 17.42 -6.80 2.13
C VAL A 149 17.31 -6.68 0.62
N ASP A 150 18.43 -6.37 -0.03
CA ASP A 150 18.55 -6.18 -1.47
C ASP A 150 18.98 -7.49 -2.16
N GLN A 151 18.13 -8.52 -2.02
CA GLN A 151 18.33 -9.85 -2.58
C GLN A 151 17.14 -10.33 -3.43
N GLY A 152 16.45 -9.38 -4.03
CA GLY A 152 15.38 -9.66 -4.97
C GLY A 152 14.10 -10.23 -4.36
N VAL A 153 13.21 -10.58 -5.27
CA VAL A 153 11.93 -11.22 -4.97
C VAL A 153 11.72 -12.41 -5.89
N ILE A 154 11.19 -13.51 -5.37
CA ILE A 154 10.84 -14.70 -6.14
C ILE A 154 9.33 -14.77 -6.30
N TRP A 155 8.86 -14.90 -7.52
CA TRP A 155 7.50 -15.25 -7.84
C TRP A 155 7.38 -16.74 -8.08
N ALA A 156 6.87 -17.46 -7.08
CA ALA A 156 6.81 -18.93 -7.08
C ALA A 156 5.52 -19.42 -7.77
N ASN A 157 5.64 -20.33 -8.71
CA ASN A 157 4.48 -20.88 -9.41
C ASN A 157 3.73 -21.90 -8.55
N TRP A 158 2.50 -21.56 -8.23
CA TRP A 158 1.57 -22.44 -7.53
C TRP A 158 1.01 -23.56 -8.41
N PHE A 159 0.94 -23.32 -9.72
CA PHE A 159 0.37 -24.21 -10.72
C PHE A 159 1.46 -25.03 -11.39
N ARG A 160 1.09 -26.23 -11.88
CA ARG A 160 2.01 -27.09 -12.66
C ARG A 160 2.30 -26.52 -14.04
N ASP A 161 1.37 -25.76 -14.60
CA ASP A 161 1.49 -25.10 -15.89
C ASP A 161 2.57 -23.99 -15.84
N PRO A 162 3.75 -24.19 -16.47
CA PRO A 162 4.79 -23.17 -16.51
C PRO A 162 4.41 -21.96 -17.35
N GLY A 163 3.39 -22.09 -18.20
CA GLY A 163 2.87 -21.03 -19.07
C GLY A 163 2.44 -19.81 -18.27
N VAL A 164 1.95 -19.98 -17.04
CA VAL A 164 1.54 -18.87 -16.15
C VAL A 164 2.67 -17.86 -15.96
N LEU A 165 3.89 -18.34 -15.70
CA LEU A 165 5.04 -17.46 -15.48
C LEU A 165 5.81 -17.15 -16.79
N ARG A 166 5.89 -18.12 -17.71
CA ARG A 166 6.59 -17.90 -18.99
C ARG A 166 5.97 -16.79 -19.82
N GLN A 167 4.65 -16.74 -19.91
CA GLN A 167 3.95 -15.66 -20.61
C GLN A 167 4.31 -14.28 -20.02
N ARG A 168 4.36 -14.16 -18.70
CA ARG A 168 4.75 -12.90 -18.07
C ARG A 168 6.23 -12.58 -18.27
N GLN A 169 7.12 -13.58 -18.17
CA GLN A 169 8.54 -13.41 -18.46
C GLN A 169 8.76 -12.87 -19.86
N GLN A 170 8.09 -13.47 -20.84
CA GLN A 170 8.16 -13.05 -22.24
C GLN A 170 7.59 -11.63 -22.43
N LEU A 171 6.39 -11.34 -21.90
CA LEU A 171 5.78 -10.02 -21.96
C LEU A 171 6.70 -8.93 -21.43
N LEU A 172 7.32 -9.15 -20.26
CA LEU A 172 8.23 -8.18 -19.65
C LEU A 172 9.50 -7.98 -20.48
N ALA A 173 10.05 -9.06 -21.04
CA ALA A 173 11.22 -9.00 -21.88
C ALA A 173 10.96 -8.26 -23.21
N GLU A 174 9.88 -8.60 -23.91
CA GLU A 174 9.55 -8.08 -25.23
C GLU A 174 9.05 -6.64 -25.20
N HIS A 175 8.16 -6.32 -24.24
CA HIS A 175 7.49 -5.02 -24.23
C HIS A 175 8.01 -4.05 -23.19
N TYR A 176 8.71 -4.50 -22.13
CA TYR A 176 9.18 -3.62 -21.07
C TYR A 176 10.71 -3.60 -20.90
N GLY A 177 11.43 -4.45 -21.65
CA GLY A 177 12.88 -4.54 -21.59
C GLY A 177 13.41 -5.09 -20.26
N VAL A 178 12.58 -5.83 -19.52
CA VAL A 178 12.89 -6.37 -18.18
C VAL A 178 13.19 -7.85 -18.26
N GLN A 179 14.35 -8.26 -17.77
CA GLN A 179 14.80 -9.65 -17.78
C GLN A 179 14.71 -10.24 -16.37
N TRP A 180 13.70 -11.10 -16.12
CA TRP A 180 13.63 -11.90 -14.91
C TRP A 180 14.22 -13.28 -15.13
N GLN A 181 14.97 -13.77 -14.15
CA GLN A 181 15.59 -15.07 -14.22
C GLN A 181 14.54 -16.18 -14.00
N TRP A 182 14.49 -17.15 -14.91
CA TRP A 182 13.74 -18.36 -14.70
C TRP A 182 14.41 -19.26 -13.66
N LEU A 183 13.63 -19.74 -12.70
CA LEU A 183 14.04 -20.74 -11.70
C LEU A 183 13.32 -22.07 -12.00
N PRO A 184 14.03 -23.07 -12.52
CA PRO A 184 13.48 -24.42 -12.61
C PRO A 184 13.06 -24.95 -11.23
N GLU A 185 12.17 -25.95 -11.21
CA GLU A 185 11.63 -26.53 -9.97
C GLU A 185 12.72 -26.93 -8.97
N ALA A 186 13.78 -27.61 -9.43
CA ALA A 186 14.89 -28.04 -8.58
C ALA A 186 15.59 -26.82 -7.92
N GLU A 187 15.90 -25.79 -8.69
CA GLU A 187 16.55 -24.58 -8.17
C GLU A 187 15.64 -23.80 -7.22
N LEU A 188 14.34 -23.73 -7.52
CA LEU A 188 13.37 -23.09 -6.62
C LEU A 188 13.28 -23.86 -5.29
N ARG A 189 13.24 -25.18 -5.31
CA ARG A 189 13.17 -26.04 -4.11
C ARG A 189 14.44 -25.99 -3.25
N GLU A 190 15.60 -25.73 -3.85
CA GLU A 190 16.81 -25.44 -3.08
C GLU A 190 16.69 -24.15 -2.27
N ARG A 191 16.02 -23.14 -2.80
CA ARG A 191 15.81 -21.83 -2.15
C ARG A 191 14.62 -21.82 -1.21
N VAL A 192 13.52 -22.47 -1.62
CA VAL A 192 12.24 -22.55 -0.89
C VAL A 192 11.92 -24.03 -0.66
N ARG A 193 12.13 -24.50 0.54
CA ARG A 193 11.97 -25.90 0.95
C ARG A 193 10.49 -26.30 1.04
N SER A 194 9.82 -26.30 -0.11
CA SER A 194 8.40 -26.62 -0.23
C SER A 194 8.14 -27.41 -1.51
N GLU A 195 7.38 -28.49 -1.39
CA GLU A 195 6.93 -29.27 -2.54
C GLU A 195 5.71 -28.63 -3.23
N ARG A 196 5.22 -27.51 -2.69
CA ARG A 196 4.01 -26.86 -3.21
C ARG A 196 4.25 -26.14 -4.53
N TYR A 197 5.46 -25.67 -4.77
CA TYR A 197 5.80 -24.88 -5.95
C TYR A 197 6.51 -25.70 -7.01
N HIS A 198 6.32 -25.33 -8.28
CA HIS A 198 6.82 -26.08 -9.43
C HIS A 198 7.99 -25.38 -10.13
N ASP A 199 7.92 -24.08 -10.30
CA ASP A 199 8.96 -23.24 -10.89
C ASP A 199 8.83 -21.81 -10.38
N GLY A 200 9.65 -20.88 -10.85
CA GLY A 200 9.58 -19.48 -10.42
C GLY A 200 10.23 -18.50 -11.38
N LEU A 201 9.95 -17.23 -11.11
CA LEU A 201 10.67 -16.10 -11.68
C LEU A 201 11.37 -15.34 -10.56
N TYR A 202 12.64 -14.99 -10.79
CA TYR A 202 13.42 -14.20 -9.86
C TYR A 202 13.63 -12.78 -10.41
N GLU A 203 13.08 -11.81 -9.70
CA GLU A 203 13.26 -10.38 -9.92
C GLU A 203 14.41 -9.89 -9.03
N ARG A 204 15.61 -9.80 -9.62
CA ARG A 204 16.83 -9.41 -8.91
C ARG A 204 16.78 -7.98 -8.39
N ASP A 205 16.18 -7.07 -9.17
CA ASP A 205 16.17 -5.62 -8.90
C ASP A 205 15.13 -5.20 -7.85
N ALA A 206 14.42 -6.15 -7.27
CA ALA A 206 13.53 -5.93 -6.15
C ALA A 206 14.27 -6.04 -4.80
N LEU A 207 13.65 -5.52 -3.74
CA LEU A 207 14.13 -5.64 -2.36
C LEU A 207 12.95 -5.76 -1.39
N HIS A 208 13.27 -6.01 -0.13
CA HIS A 208 12.26 -5.88 0.93
C HIS A 208 12.85 -5.20 2.17
N LEU A 209 11.98 -4.67 3.02
CA LEU A 209 12.39 -3.84 4.14
C LEU A 209 11.39 -3.88 5.31
N HIS A 210 11.75 -3.27 6.43
CA HIS A 210 10.84 -3.00 7.53
C HIS A 210 10.04 -1.71 7.23
N PRO A 211 8.77 -1.81 6.82
CA PRO A 211 8.06 -0.68 6.22
C PRO A 211 7.80 0.47 7.20
N LEU A 212 7.55 0.18 8.49
CA LEU A 212 7.36 1.25 9.47
C LEU A 212 8.66 2.01 9.74
N ASN A 213 9.80 1.32 9.85
CA ASN A 213 11.09 1.98 10.00
C ASN A 213 11.46 2.82 8.78
N TYR A 214 11.09 2.35 7.59
CA TYR A 214 11.25 3.16 6.37
C TYR A 214 10.39 4.43 6.42
N ALA A 215 9.12 4.35 6.87
CA ALA A 215 8.28 5.52 7.04
C ALA A 215 8.83 6.51 8.08
N ILE A 216 9.30 6.01 9.23
CA ILE A 216 9.93 6.82 10.28
C ILE A 216 11.19 7.50 9.73
N GLY A 217 12.02 6.76 8.99
CA GLY A 217 13.23 7.31 8.38
C GLY A 217 12.95 8.38 7.33
N LEU A 218 11.94 8.19 6.47
CA LEU A 218 11.49 9.23 5.54
C LEU A 218 11.01 10.49 6.27
N ALA A 219 10.28 10.33 7.36
CA ALA A 219 9.83 11.46 8.18
C ALA A 219 11.02 12.21 8.80
N ALA A 220 11.99 11.48 9.35
CA ALA A 220 13.20 12.07 9.89
C ALA A 220 14.01 12.82 8.82
N ALA A 221 14.17 12.23 7.63
CA ALA A 221 14.82 12.88 6.50
C ALA A 221 14.10 14.17 6.07
N ALA A 222 12.78 14.13 5.94
CA ALA A 222 11.98 15.31 5.59
C ALA A 222 12.09 16.41 6.66
N ALA A 223 11.99 16.04 7.95
CA ALA A 223 12.15 16.98 9.05
C ALA A 223 13.56 17.60 9.09
N GLY A 224 14.61 16.80 8.86
CA GLY A 224 16.00 17.26 8.73
C GLY A 224 16.21 18.25 7.57
N GLN A 225 15.37 18.19 6.54
CA GLN A 225 15.33 19.13 5.42
C GLN A 225 14.39 20.34 5.66
N GLY A 226 13.84 20.49 6.87
CA GLY A 226 13.03 21.63 7.28
C GLY A 226 11.51 21.48 7.07
N VAL A 227 11.01 20.28 6.78
CA VAL A 227 9.57 20.01 6.79
C VAL A 227 9.05 19.98 8.23
N ARG A 228 7.99 20.74 8.52
CA ARG A 228 7.31 20.69 9.81
C ARG A 228 6.33 19.51 9.83
N ILE A 229 6.55 18.56 10.69
CA ILE A 229 5.69 17.36 10.81
C ILE A 229 4.91 17.45 12.12
N HIS A 230 3.63 17.10 12.07
CA HIS A 230 2.75 17.07 13.22
C HIS A 230 1.95 15.78 13.25
N GLU A 231 2.16 14.97 14.28
CA GLU A 231 1.35 13.79 14.61
C GLU A 231 0.14 14.18 15.47
N ASN A 232 -0.83 13.27 15.63
CA ASN A 232 -2.07 13.53 16.37
C ASN A 232 -2.79 14.80 15.91
N SER A 233 -2.67 15.12 14.62
CA SER A 233 -3.12 16.36 13.98
C SER A 233 -4.12 16.09 12.86
N GLY A 234 -5.14 15.27 13.17
CA GLY A 234 -6.17 14.88 12.20
C GLY A 234 -6.94 16.08 11.66
N VAL A 235 -6.92 16.23 10.33
CA VAL A 235 -7.68 17.28 9.65
C VAL A 235 -9.17 16.95 9.67
N ARG A 236 -9.98 17.91 10.12
CA ARG A 236 -11.44 17.81 10.25
C ARG A 236 -12.20 18.42 9.08
N SER A 237 -11.67 19.49 8.51
CA SER A 237 -12.25 20.14 7.34
C SER A 237 -11.19 20.79 6.47
N LEU A 238 -11.51 20.88 5.19
CA LEU A 238 -10.72 21.52 4.15
C LEU A 238 -11.65 22.38 3.32
N THR A 239 -11.44 23.70 3.32
CA THR A 239 -12.28 24.67 2.62
C THR A 239 -11.43 25.65 1.82
N ARG A 240 -11.92 26.06 0.65
CA ARG A 240 -11.26 27.07 -0.17
C ARG A 240 -11.64 28.47 0.33
N GLU A 241 -10.64 29.33 0.48
CA GLU A 241 -10.81 30.74 0.84
C GLU A 241 -9.99 31.64 -0.11
N GLY A 242 -10.65 32.21 -1.08
CA GLY A 242 -9.97 32.97 -2.12
C GLY A 242 -8.95 32.11 -2.88
N LEU A 243 -7.67 32.49 -2.81
CA LEU A 243 -6.57 31.75 -3.44
C LEU A 243 -5.91 30.69 -2.53
N GLN A 244 -6.35 30.58 -1.27
CA GLN A 244 -5.76 29.66 -0.28
C GLN A 244 -6.74 28.61 0.18
N TRP A 245 -6.21 27.59 0.85
CA TRP A 245 -6.95 26.53 1.50
C TRP A 245 -6.89 26.70 3.01
N ARG A 246 -8.03 26.69 3.66
CA ARG A 246 -8.11 26.61 5.12
C ARG A 246 -8.21 25.14 5.54
N VAL A 247 -7.20 24.67 6.28
CA VAL A 247 -7.07 23.32 6.80
C VAL A 247 -7.29 23.37 8.31
N ARG A 248 -8.35 22.75 8.83
CA ARG A 248 -8.69 22.75 10.26
C ARG A 248 -8.38 21.43 10.90
N THR A 249 -7.67 21.47 12.03
CA THR A 249 -7.44 20.34 12.95
C THR A 249 -8.33 20.48 14.19
N ALA A 250 -8.07 19.65 15.21
CA ALA A 250 -8.74 19.79 16.51
C ALA A 250 -8.26 20.99 17.33
N GLN A 251 -7.01 21.41 17.11
CA GLN A 251 -6.29 22.33 18.00
C GLN A 251 -5.76 23.57 17.27
N GLY A 252 -6.15 23.77 16.01
CA GLY A 252 -5.75 24.95 15.23
C GLY A 252 -6.11 24.83 13.77
N GLU A 253 -5.72 25.85 13.01
CA GLU A 253 -5.92 25.88 11.55
C GLU A 253 -4.68 26.37 10.81
N LEU A 254 -4.56 25.96 9.56
CA LEU A 254 -3.54 26.44 8.63
C LEU A 254 -4.19 27.06 7.41
N LEU A 255 -3.63 28.19 6.96
CA LEU A 255 -3.85 28.69 5.61
C LEU A 255 -2.72 28.18 4.71
N ALA A 256 -3.07 27.56 3.59
CA ALA A 256 -2.12 26.94 2.67
C ALA A 256 -2.36 27.39 1.24
N ASP A 257 -1.29 27.67 0.50
CA ASP A 257 -1.41 27.94 -0.94
C ASP A 257 -1.74 26.67 -1.71
N GLN A 258 -1.18 25.54 -1.28
CA GLN A 258 -1.41 24.24 -1.87
C GLN A 258 -1.63 23.16 -0.81
N VAL A 259 -2.47 22.17 -1.13
CA VAL A 259 -2.78 21.03 -0.25
C VAL A 259 -2.61 19.73 -1.02
N VAL A 260 -1.96 18.75 -0.40
CA VAL A 260 -1.82 17.39 -0.92
C VAL A 260 -2.58 16.42 -0.04
N LEU A 261 -3.54 15.68 -0.61
CA LEU A 261 -4.28 14.61 0.06
C LEU A 261 -3.58 13.27 -0.20
N ALA A 262 -2.94 12.71 0.83
CA ALA A 262 -2.20 11.45 0.78
C ALA A 262 -2.70 10.44 1.84
N CYS A 263 -4.01 10.43 2.10
CA CYS A 263 -4.62 9.68 3.19
C CYS A 263 -4.91 8.20 2.87
N GLY A 264 -4.74 7.78 1.60
CA GLY A 264 -5.06 6.42 1.16
C GLY A 264 -6.49 6.00 1.53
N GLY A 265 -6.66 4.82 2.12
CA GLY A 265 -7.97 4.30 2.55
C GLY A 265 -8.58 5.01 3.78
N TYR A 266 -7.95 6.06 4.32
CA TYR A 266 -8.32 6.73 5.56
C TYR A 266 -8.81 8.18 5.37
N LEU A 267 -9.15 8.58 4.15
CA LEU A 267 -9.59 9.95 3.82
C LEU A 267 -10.89 10.37 4.53
N ALA A 268 -11.76 9.39 4.81
CA ALA A 268 -12.94 9.55 5.68
C ALA A 268 -13.88 10.72 5.30
N GLY A 269 -14.07 10.96 4.00
CA GLY A 269 -15.01 11.96 3.48
C GLY A 269 -14.50 13.40 3.46
N LEU A 270 -13.25 13.68 3.83
CA LEU A 270 -12.66 15.02 3.86
C LEU A 270 -12.82 15.76 2.52
N GLN A 271 -12.68 15.06 1.40
CA GLN A 271 -12.98 15.52 0.05
C GLN A 271 -13.83 14.50 -0.70
N LYS A 272 -15.11 14.79 -0.88
CA LYS A 272 -16.11 13.82 -1.39
C LYS A 272 -15.76 13.22 -2.75
N PRO A 273 -15.34 13.95 -3.80
CA PRO A 273 -14.99 13.34 -5.08
C PRO A 273 -13.84 12.33 -4.95
N ILE A 274 -12.80 12.67 -4.20
CA ILE A 274 -11.61 11.86 -3.98
C ILE A 274 -11.94 10.63 -3.12
N ASP A 275 -12.68 10.82 -2.02
CA ASP A 275 -13.11 9.72 -1.14
C ASP A 275 -14.01 8.68 -1.84
N ARG A 276 -14.91 9.15 -2.72
CA ARG A 276 -15.83 8.26 -3.46
C ARG A 276 -15.16 7.48 -4.58
N ALA A 277 -13.92 7.81 -4.93
CA ALA A 277 -13.17 7.17 -6.00
C ALA A 277 -12.38 5.93 -5.55
N ILE A 278 -12.38 5.60 -4.27
CA ILE A 278 -11.65 4.45 -3.73
C ILE A 278 -12.55 3.51 -2.92
N LEU A 279 -12.13 2.25 -2.84
CA LEU A 279 -12.61 1.25 -1.88
C LEU A 279 -11.48 0.91 -0.90
N PRO A 280 -11.63 1.21 0.40
CA PRO A 280 -10.79 0.64 1.45
C PRO A 280 -11.02 -0.87 1.56
N ILE A 281 -9.98 -1.68 1.34
CA ILE A 281 -10.02 -3.15 1.37
C ILE A 281 -9.00 -3.64 2.39
N ALA A 282 -9.43 -4.53 3.30
CA ALA A 282 -8.55 -5.11 4.30
C ALA A 282 -7.68 -6.23 3.71
N THR A 283 -6.42 -6.28 4.12
CA THR A 283 -5.49 -7.40 3.93
C THR A 283 -4.90 -7.79 5.29
N TYR A 284 -4.30 -8.97 5.35
CA TYR A 284 -3.90 -9.60 6.59
C TYR A 284 -2.44 -10.01 6.58
N VAL A 285 -1.79 -9.87 7.73
CA VAL A 285 -0.39 -10.27 7.96
C VAL A 285 -0.29 -10.97 9.30
N MET A 286 0.54 -12.00 9.39
CA MET A 286 0.95 -12.63 10.63
C MET A 286 2.47 -12.81 10.66
N VAL A 287 3.02 -12.97 11.88
CA VAL A 287 4.44 -13.25 12.10
C VAL A 287 4.54 -14.37 13.14
N THR A 288 5.36 -15.38 12.83
CA THR A 288 5.61 -16.51 13.70
C THR A 288 6.41 -16.12 14.96
N GLU A 289 6.51 -17.03 15.92
CA GLU A 289 7.60 -17.05 16.89
C GLU A 289 8.97 -17.12 16.18
N PRO A 290 10.09 -16.79 16.83
CA PRO A 290 11.43 -17.05 16.26
C PRO A 290 11.59 -18.55 15.94
N LEU A 291 11.95 -18.85 14.72
CA LEU A 291 12.09 -20.23 14.24
C LEU A 291 13.47 -20.81 14.53
N GLY A 292 14.48 -19.94 14.72
CA GLY A 292 15.87 -20.40 14.87
C GLY A 292 16.30 -21.23 13.66
N HIS A 293 16.88 -22.41 13.90
CA HIS A 293 17.30 -23.35 12.84
C HIS A 293 16.14 -23.90 12.01
N ARG A 294 14.90 -23.92 12.52
CA ARG A 294 13.72 -24.31 11.71
C ARG A 294 13.46 -23.37 10.53
N MET A 295 14.08 -22.18 10.48
CA MET A 295 14.02 -21.31 9.31
C MET A 295 14.71 -21.97 8.11
N ASP A 296 15.81 -22.69 8.34
CA ASP A 296 16.56 -23.39 7.30
C ASP A 296 15.78 -24.59 6.72
N ASP A 297 14.81 -25.14 7.49
CA ASP A 297 13.86 -26.14 6.96
C ASP A 297 12.86 -25.54 5.97
N CYS A 298 12.76 -24.21 5.90
CA CYS A 298 11.81 -23.52 5.05
C CYS A 298 12.47 -22.69 3.94
N LEU A 299 13.50 -21.93 4.26
CA LEU A 299 14.10 -20.93 3.36
C LEU A 299 15.61 -20.96 3.40
N HIS A 300 16.24 -21.20 2.22
CA HIS A 300 17.65 -21.00 1.96
C HIS A 300 17.92 -19.75 1.12
N THR A 301 17.04 -18.77 1.21
CA THR A 301 17.18 -17.49 0.52
C THR A 301 16.74 -16.36 1.43
N ARG A 302 17.31 -15.19 1.24
CA ARG A 302 16.84 -13.94 1.84
C ARG A 302 15.93 -13.14 0.91
N ALA A 303 15.73 -13.60 -0.34
CA ALA A 303 14.72 -13.02 -1.21
C ALA A 303 13.33 -13.14 -0.57
N ALA A 304 12.47 -12.18 -0.81
CA ALA A 304 11.07 -12.30 -0.44
C ALA A 304 10.32 -13.11 -1.50
N ILE A 305 9.26 -13.80 -1.10
CA ILE A 305 8.53 -14.72 -1.98
C ILE A 305 7.05 -14.32 -2.05
N TYR A 306 6.45 -14.40 -3.22
CA TYR A 306 5.00 -14.40 -3.41
C TYR A 306 4.60 -15.41 -4.48
N ASP A 307 3.38 -15.93 -4.42
CA ASP A 307 2.94 -16.97 -5.35
C ASP A 307 2.08 -16.46 -6.52
N SER A 308 1.88 -17.34 -7.52
CA SER A 308 1.21 -16.99 -8.79
C SER A 308 -0.32 -17.03 -8.73
N ARG A 309 -0.95 -17.30 -7.58
CA ARG A 309 -2.41 -17.24 -7.45
C ARG A 309 -2.93 -15.82 -7.49
N PHE A 310 -4.17 -15.64 -7.88
CA PHE A 310 -4.84 -14.34 -7.73
C PHE A 310 -4.93 -13.91 -6.27
N ALA A 311 -5.33 -14.81 -5.38
CA ALA A 311 -5.33 -14.60 -3.93
C ALA A 311 -4.01 -15.10 -3.33
N PHE A 312 -2.90 -14.54 -3.81
CA PHE A 312 -1.56 -14.97 -3.49
C PHE A 312 -1.21 -14.81 -2.01
N ASP A 313 -0.34 -15.67 -1.55
CA ASP A 313 0.39 -15.50 -0.32
C ASP A 313 1.75 -14.89 -0.61
N TYR A 314 2.24 -14.08 0.33
CA TYR A 314 3.59 -13.52 0.29
C TYR A 314 4.27 -13.68 1.64
N TYR A 315 5.57 -13.94 1.63
CA TYR A 315 6.30 -14.17 2.86
C TYR A 315 7.79 -13.88 2.72
N ARG A 316 8.44 -13.67 3.84
CA ARG A 316 9.88 -13.44 3.94
C ARG A 316 10.42 -13.74 5.34
N ALA A 317 11.69 -14.11 5.41
CA ALA A 317 12.40 -14.17 6.67
C ALA A 317 12.64 -12.76 7.25
N LEU A 318 12.53 -12.64 8.57
CA LEU A 318 12.84 -11.43 9.34
C LEU A 318 14.20 -11.59 10.03
N PRO A 319 14.86 -10.47 10.43
CA PRO A 319 16.21 -10.53 11.02
C PRO A 319 16.32 -11.41 12.28
N ASP A 320 15.23 -11.54 13.04
CA ASP A 320 15.12 -12.32 14.27
C ASP A 320 14.65 -13.77 14.06
N THR A 321 14.89 -14.31 12.87
CA THR A 321 14.50 -15.68 12.45
C THR A 321 12.99 -15.97 12.45
N ARG A 322 12.15 -14.95 12.44
CA ARG A 322 10.70 -15.10 12.30
C ARG A 322 10.32 -15.16 10.81
N LEU A 323 9.22 -15.81 10.52
CA LEU A 323 8.61 -15.79 9.20
C LEU A 323 7.41 -14.83 9.19
N LEU A 324 7.50 -13.80 8.38
CA LEU A 324 6.36 -12.95 8.06
C LEU A 324 5.56 -13.60 6.95
N TRP A 325 4.25 -13.71 7.13
CA TRP A 325 3.31 -14.26 6.17
C TRP A 325 2.14 -13.31 5.97
N GLY A 326 1.83 -12.96 4.74
CA GLY A 326 0.69 -12.14 4.40
C GLY A 326 -0.09 -12.69 3.22
N GLY A 327 -1.32 -12.28 3.08
CA GLY A 327 -2.19 -12.71 2.00
C GLY A 327 -3.65 -12.38 2.27
N ARG A 328 -4.49 -12.84 1.37
CA ARG A 328 -5.93 -12.66 1.44
C ARG A 328 -6.36 -11.19 1.45
N ILE A 329 -7.47 -10.91 0.84
CA ILE A 329 -8.13 -9.60 0.90
C ILE A 329 -9.61 -9.78 1.26
N SER A 330 -10.21 -8.78 1.88
CA SER A 330 -11.63 -8.79 2.23
C SER A 330 -12.16 -7.38 2.48
N ILE A 331 -13.44 -7.21 2.30
CA ILE A 331 -14.15 -6.01 2.74
C ILE A 331 -14.34 -5.97 4.28
N ARG A 332 -13.97 -7.02 5.00
CA ARG A 332 -14.13 -7.13 6.45
C ARG A 332 -12.79 -7.02 7.16
N ASN A 333 -12.72 -6.16 8.15
CA ASN A 333 -11.63 -6.20 9.11
C ASN A 333 -11.81 -7.42 10.04
N ARG A 334 -10.74 -8.20 10.26
CA ARG A 334 -10.79 -9.42 11.10
C ARG A 334 -10.02 -9.19 12.40
N SER A 335 -10.47 -9.86 13.46
CA SER A 335 -9.69 -9.89 14.71
C SER A 335 -8.34 -10.60 14.50
N PRO A 336 -7.30 -10.28 15.30
CA PRO A 336 -6.01 -10.94 15.22
C PRO A 336 -6.09 -12.48 15.29
N GLN A 337 -6.98 -13.03 16.13
CA GLN A 337 -7.20 -14.49 16.22
C GLN A 337 -7.79 -15.08 14.93
N ALA A 338 -8.73 -14.35 14.28
CA ALA A 338 -9.29 -14.80 13.01
C ALA A 338 -8.25 -14.73 11.88
N VAL A 339 -7.36 -13.72 11.88
CA VAL A 339 -6.22 -13.62 10.96
C VAL A 339 -5.25 -14.78 11.16
N ARG A 340 -4.84 -15.07 12.40
CA ARG A 340 -3.97 -16.21 12.73
C ARG A 340 -4.52 -17.52 12.17
N ARG A 341 -5.79 -17.83 12.46
CA ARG A 341 -6.44 -19.07 12.00
C ARG A 341 -6.54 -19.16 10.48
N LEU A 342 -6.77 -18.04 9.81
CA LEU A 342 -6.89 -17.97 8.35
C LEU A 342 -5.54 -18.22 7.68
N LEU A 343 -4.53 -17.43 8.03
CA LEU A 343 -3.23 -17.49 7.37
C LEU A 343 -2.40 -18.72 7.76
N MET A 344 -2.61 -19.27 8.97
CA MET A 344 -1.96 -20.52 9.38
C MET A 344 -2.30 -21.68 8.43
N LYS A 345 -3.55 -21.75 7.95
CA LYS A 345 -3.95 -22.78 6.98
C LYS A 345 -3.19 -22.65 5.66
N ASP A 346 -2.92 -21.42 5.24
CA ASP A 346 -2.19 -21.15 3.99
C ASP A 346 -0.70 -21.43 4.18
N LEU A 347 -0.11 -21.00 5.31
CA LEU A 347 1.28 -21.31 5.67
C LEU A 347 1.56 -22.82 5.70
N LEU A 348 0.71 -23.61 6.36
CA LEU A 348 0.92 -25.05 6.48
C LEU A 348 0.70 -25.84 5.17
N ARG A 349 0.06 -25.25 4.17
CA ARG A 349 0.02 -25.81 2.81
C ARG A 349 1.36 -25.69 2.09
N VAL A 350 2.12 -24.66 2.40
CA VAL A 350 3.43 -24.40 1.81
C VAL A 350 4.53 -25.04 2.65
N PHE A 351 4.45 -24.90 3.97
CA PHE A 351 5.44 -25.41 4.94
C PHE A 351 4.79 -26.31 5.99
N PRO A 352 4.42 -27.55 5.62
CA PRO A 352 3.85 -28.50 6.59
C PRO A 352 4.81 -28.83 7.75
N GLN A 353 6.13 -28.71 7.55
CA GLN A 353 7.16 -28.87 8.58
C GLN A 353 7.06 -27.83 9.71
N LEU A 354 6.30 -26.73 9.53
CA LEU A 354 6.01 -25.77 10.58
C LEU A 354 4.77 -26.13 11.41
N GLN A 355 4.28 -27.36 11.32
CA GLN A 355 3.19 -27.81 12.20
C GLN A 355 3.52 -27.53 13.68
N GLY A 356 2.56 -26.93 14.39
CA GLY A 356 2.72 -26.58 15.81
C GLY A 356 3.42 -25.24 16.06
N VAL A 357 3.85 -24.48 15.01
CA VAL A 357 4.45 -23.15 15.18
C VAL A 357 3.44 -22.18 15.81
N LYS A 358 3.91 -21.33 16.71
CA LYS A 358 3.10 -20.27 17.32
C LYS A 358 3.15 -19.01 16.48
N ILE A 359 2.06 -18.25 16.51
CA ILE A 359 1.97 -16.93 15.87
C ILE A 359 1.95 -15.86 16.94
N ASP A 360 3.01 -15.07 17.03
CA ASP A 360 3.15 -14.03 18.03
C ASP A 360 2.34 -12.80 17.62
N TYR A 361 2.40 -12.40 16.35
CA TYR A 361 1.74 -11.19 15.85
C TYR A 361 0.78 -11.50 14.71
N ALA A 362 -0.36 -10.83 14.70
CA ALA A 362 -1.29 -10.84 13.57
C ALA A 362 -2.06 -9.52 13.52
N TRP A 363 -2.17 -8.96 12.32
CA TRP A 363 -2.86 -7.67 12.13
C TRP A 363 -3.48 -7.56 10.74
N SER A 364 -4.26 -6.50 10.55
CA SER A 364 -4.79 -6.09 9.26
C SER A 364 -4.35 -4.68 8.90
N GLY A 365 -4.40 -4.36 7.61
CA GLY A 365 -4.20 -3.03 7.07
C GLY A 365 -5.26 -2.73 6.02
N LEU A 366 -5.64 -1.44 5.86
CA LEU A 366 -6.55 -1.03 4.79
C LEU A 366 -5.73 -0.52 3.60
N MET A 367 -5.82 -1.25 2.50
CA MET A 367 -5.38 -0.78 1.18
C MET A 367 -6.51 0.04 0.55
N SER A 368 -6.17 0.94 -0.37
CA SER A 368 -7.14 1.67 -1.18
C SER A 368 -7.06 1.21 -2.63
N TYR A 369 -8.21 0.80 -3.18
CA TYR A 369 -8.36 0.41 -4.58
C TYR A 369 -9.23 1.38 -5.34
N ALA A 370 -8.79 1.80 -6.53
CA ALA A 370 -9.66 2.36 -7.54
C ALA A 370 -10.30 1.24 -8.38
N ARG A 371 -11.39 1.54 -9.08
CA ARG A 371 -12.06 0.60 -9.98
C ARG A 371 -11.15 0.10 -11.10
N HIS A 372 -10.28 0.93 -11.62
CA HIS A 372 -9.32 0.63 -12.67
C HIS A 372 -7.98 0.06 -12.18
N GLN A 373 -7.80 -0.15 -10.88
CA GLN A 373 -6.62 -0.75 -10.23
C GLN A 373 -5.29 0.01 -10.42
N MET A 374 -5.31 1.22 -10.98
CA MET A 374 -4.14 2.10 -11.09
C MET A 374 -4.16 3.16 -10.00
N PRO A 375 -2.99 3.71 -9.64
CA PRO A 375 -2.92 4.88 -8.76
C PRO A 375 -3.71 6.06 -9.30
N GLN A 376 -4.34 6.79 -8.41
CA GLN A 376 -4.97 8.07 -8.72
C GLN A 376 -4.04 9.19 -8.24
N ILE A 377 -3.33 9.79 -9.18
CA ILE A 377 -2.38 10.89 -8.96
C ILE A 377 -2.89 12.07 -9.77
N GLY A 378 -3.10 13.22 -9.12
CA GLY A 378 -3.66 14.34 -9.84
C GLY A 378 -3.67 15.66 -9.06
N GLY A 379 -4.08 16.73 -9.76
CA GLY A 379 -4.22 18.06 -9.22
C GLY A 379 -5.36 18.83 -9.91
N GLY A 380 -6.03 19.70 -9.14
CA GLY A 380 -7.16 20.51 -9.59
C GLY A 380 -8.41 19.68 -9.91
N LEU A 381 -9.49 19.87 -9.17
CA LEU A 381 -10.79 19.25 -9.46
C LEU A 381 -11.63 20.08 -10.46
N GLY A 382 -11.04 21.11 -11.04
CA GLY A 382 -11.68 22.11 -11.89
C GLY A 382 -12.14 23.36 -11.12
N GLY A 383 -12.33 24.48 -11.83
CA GLY A 383 -12.82 25.74 -11.25
C GLY A 383 -11.93 26.32 -10.15
N SER A 384 -12.49 26.48 -8.95
CA SER A 384 -11.81 27.08 -7.79
C SER A 384 -10.82 26.17 -7.07
N ASP A 385 -10.71 24.89 -7.45
CA ASP A 385 -9.92 23.89 -6.72
C ASP A 385 -8.45 23.85 -7.13
N ASN A 386 -7.93 24.91 -7.71
CA ASN A 386 -6.51 25.08 -7.98
C ASN A 386 -5.69 24.95 -6.68
N GLY A 387 -4.55 24.24 -6.75
CA GLY A 387 -3.68 24.01 -5.59
C GLY A 387 -4.12 22.85 -4.71
N LEU A 388 -5.14 22.06 -5.09
CA LEU A 388 -5.48 20.79 -4.46
C LEU A 388 -4.89 19.63 -5.26
N TRP A 389 -4.10 18.80 -4.60
CA TRP A 389 -3.44 17.63 -5.15
C TRP A 389 -3.87 16.34 -4.41
N TRP A 390 -3.78 15.20 -5.06
CA TRP A 390 -4.06 13.92 -4.41
C TRP A 390 -3.18 12.79 -4.92
N ALA A 391 -2.92 11.83 -4.03
CA ALA A 391 -2.23 10.57 -4.31
C ALA A 391 -2.88 9.44 -3.50
N GLN A 392 -3.56 8.51 -4.17
CA GLN A 392 -4.29 7.40 -3.54
C GLN A 392 -4.46 6.20 -4.47
N ALA A 393 -5.17 5.17 -4.00
CA ALA A 393 -5.56 3.99 -4.79
C ALA A 393 -4.38 3.13 -5.28
N PHE A 394 -3.36 2.95 -4.44
CA PHE A 394 -2.19 2.14 -4.80
C PHE A 394 -2.45 0.63 -4.80
N GLY A 395 -3.64 0.18 -4.39
CA GLY A 395 -4.00 -1.23 -4.31
C GLY A 395 -3.09 -2.03 -3.37
N GLY A 396 -2.76 -3.25 -3.74
CA GLY A 396 -1.80 -4.10 -3.03
C GLY A 396 -0.33 -3.88 -3.42
N HIS A 397 -0.04 -2.95 -4.32
CA HIS A 397 1.27 -2.69 -4.91
C HIS A 397 1.73 -1.26 -4.55
N GLY A 398 2.17 -1.06 -3.29
CA GLY A 398 2.20 0.29 -2.73
C GLY A 398 3.55 0.98 -2.67
N LEU A 399 4.69 0.30 -2.40
CA LEU A 399 5.94 0.98 -2.06
C LEU A 399 6.50 1.80 -3.24
N ALA A 400 6.76 1.18 -4.38
CA ALA A 400 7.26 1.90 -5.55
C ALA A 400 6.25 2.92 -6.09
N PRO A 401 4.95 2.60 -6.32
CA PRO A 401 3.97 3.59 -6.78
C PRO A 401 3.73 4.78 -5.85
N THR A 402 3.87 4.63 -4.53
CA THR A 402 3.79 5.80 -3.62
C THR A 402 5.00 6.70 -3.73
N CYS A 403 6.17 6.15 -4.03
CA CYS A 403 7.37 6.93 -4.36
C CYS A 403 7.18 7.69 -5.69
N VAL A 404 6.67 7.01 -6.74
CA VAL A 404 6.29 7.66 -8.01
C VAL A 404 5.37 8.86 -7.75
N ALA A 405 4.28 8.63 -7.00
CA ALA A 405 3.32 9.69 -6.70
C ALA A 405 3.96 10.88 -5.98
N GLY A 406 4.80 10.60 -4.97
CA GLY A 406 5.50 11.64 -4.22
C GLY A 406 6.44 12.46 -5.09
N GLU A 407 7.23 11.80 -5.95
CA GLU A 407 8.15 12.47 -6.87
C GLU A 407 7.41 13.34 -7.91
N LEU A 408 6.31 12.82 -8.50
CA LEU A 408 5.53 13.53 -9.49
C LEU A 408 4.82 14.76 -8.89
N LEU A 409 4.20 14.61 -7.72
CA LEU A 409 3.55 15.73 -7.05
C LEU A 409 4.55 16.78 -6.57
N ALA A 410 5.70 16.34 -6.04
CA ALA A 410 6.76 17.25 -5.64
C ALA A 410 7.30 18.05 -6.83
N ALA A 411 7.53 17.42 -7.98
CA ALA A 411 7.98 18.09 -9.20
C ALA A 411 6.91 19.06 -9.75
N ALA A 412 5.64 18.65 -9.76
CA ALA A 412 4.53 19.49 -10.19
C ALA A 412 4.40 20.77 -9.34
N ILE A 413 4.48 20.63 -8.02
CA ILE A 413 4.36 21.74 -7.07
C ILE A 413 5.59 22.65 -7.09
N ALA A 414 6.79 22.07 -7.22
CA ALA A 414 8.04 22.83 -7.20
C ALA A 414 8.31 23.61 -8.48
N SER A 415 8.06 23.01 -9.65
CA SER A 415 8.51 23.52 -10.96
C SER A 415 7.43 23.47 -12.06
N GLY A 416 6.19 23.08 -11.75
CA GLY A 416 5.12 22.97 -12.76
C GLY A 416 5.28 21.76 -13.69
N ASP A 417 6.05 20.73 -13.31
CA ASP A 417 6.21 19.48 -14.07
C ASP A 417 4.85 18.81 -14.28
N ASP A 418 4.57 18.41 -15.49
CA ASP A 418 3.26 17.88 -15.86
C ASP A 418 3.21 16.36 -16.07
N ARG A 419 4.31 15.63 -15.76
CA ARG A 419 4.39 14.16 -15.91
C ARG A 419 3.34 13.42 -15.10
N TRP A 420 2.80 13.98 -14.03
CA TRP A 420 1.66 13.42 -13.32
C TRP A 420 0.43 13.20 -14.22
N LYS A 421 0.28 13.97 -15.30
CA LYS A 421 -0.80 13.83 -16.28
C LYS A 421 -0.80 12.50 -17.02
N GLN A 422 0.30 11.72 -16.99
CA GLN A 422 0.35 10.35 -17.48
C GLN A 422 -0.67 9.42 -16.79
N PHE A 423 -1.13 9.81 -15.59
CA PHE A 423 -2.18 9.10 -14.84
C PHE A 423 -3.59 9.65 -15.10
N ALA A 424 -3.77 10.63 -16.01
CA ALA A 424 -5.05 11.32 -16.23
C ALA A 424 -6.17 10.37 -16.70
N ASP A 425 -5.85 9.33 -17.49
CA ASP A 425 -6.82 8.31 -17.94
C ASP A 425 -7.37 7.50 -16.74
N TYR A 426 -6.65 7.47 -15.64
CA TYR A 426 -6.99 6.78 -14.40
C TYR A 426 -7.53 7.77 -13.35
N GLY A 427 -8.51 8.59 -13.76
CA GLY A 427 -9.12 9.63 -12.94
C GLY A 427 -9.99 9.11 -11.79
N LEU A 428 -10.71 10.04 -11.17
CA LEU A 428 -11.53 9.78 -9.98
C LEU A 428 -12.87 9.10 -10.32
N SER A 429 -12.83 7.84 -10.75
CA SER A 429 -14.02 7.04 -11.05
C SER A 429 -14.74 6.62 -9.76
N ARG A 430 -16.04 6.90 -9.66
CA ARG A 430 -16.83 6.53 -8.47
C ARG A 430 -16.87 5.01 -8.28
N THR A 431 -16.70 4.57 -7.04
CA THR A 431 -16.74 3.16 -6.64
C THR A 431 -18.13 2.68 -6.20
N HIS A 432 -19.14 3.57 -6.18
CA HIS A 432 -20.54 3.26 -5.87
C HIS A 432 -20.73 2.45 -4.56
N ARG A 433 -20.11 2.89 -3.44
CA ARG A 433 -20.37 2.27 -2.13
C ARG A 433 -21.87 2.36 -1.75
N PRO A 434 -22.50 1.32 -1.18
CA PRO A 434 -21.90 0.04 -0.72
C PRO A 434 -21.80 -1.06 -1.78
N PHE A 435 -22.46 -0.91 -2.95
CA PHE A 435 -22.49 -1.95 -4.00
C PHE A 435 -21.09 -2.30 -4.54
N GLY A 436 -20.19 -1.33 -4.62
CA GLY A 436 -18.80 -1.57 -5.00
C GLY A 436 -18.08 -2.57 -4.09
N TYR A 437 -18.37 -2.57 -2.79
CA TYR A 437 -17.82 -3.58 -1.88
C TYR A 437 -18.32 -4.98 -2.18
N LEU A 438 -19.61 -5.16 -2.49
CA LEU A 438 -20.18 -6.45 -2.86
C LEU A 438 -19.55 -6.92 -4.19
N GLY A 439 -19.46 -6.04 -5.19
CA GLY A 439 -18.82 -6.37 -6.47
C GLY A 439 -17.36 -6.78 -6.31
N ALA A 440 -16.57 -6.06 -5.53
CA ALA A 440 -15.18 -6.41 -5.25
C ALA A 440 -15.06 -7.76 -4.53
N GLN A 441 -15.92 -8.04 -3.54
CA GLN A 441 -15.89 -9.30 -2.80
C GLN A 441 -16.33 -10.49 -3.66
N THR A 442 -17.36 -10.34 -4.50
CA THR A 442 -17.81 -11.41 -5.41
C THR A 442 -16.76 -11.69 -6.48
N ALA A 443 -16.14 -10.66 -7.06
CA ALA A 443 -15.04 -10.82 -8.01
C ALA A 443 -13.85 -11.56 -7.37
N TYR A 444 -13.52 -11.22 -6.13
CA TYR A 444 -12.46 -11.90 -5.38
C TYR A 444 -12.77 -13.39 -5.14
N TRP A 445 -13.98 -13.74 -4.73
CA TRP A 445 -14.39 -15.13 -4.54
C TRP A 445 -14.41 -15.93 -5.84
N TRP A 446 -14.84 -15.30 -6.93
CA TRP A 446 -14.82 -15.91 -8.25
C TRP A 446 -13.39 -16.27 -8.68
N GLN A 447 -12.45 -15.36 -8.54
CA GLN A 447 -11.04 -15.62 -8.87
C GLN A 447 -10.41 -16.68 -7.96
N GLN A 448 -10.71 -16.67 -6.66
CA GLN A 448 -10.29 -17.74 -5.75
C GLN A 448 -10.85 -19.11 -6.17
N GLY A 449 -12.12 -19.15 -6.61
CA GLY A 449 -12.76 -20.37 -7.12
C GLY A 449 -12.06 -20.90 -8.38
N ARG A 450 -11.64 -20.00 -9.29
CA ARG A 450 -10.85 -20.37 -10.48
C ARG A 450 -9.48 -20.95 -10.10
N ASP A 451 -8.76 -20.32 -9.19
CA ASP A 451 -7.47 -20.83 -8.71
C ASP A 451 -7.62 -22.22 -8.08
N TRP A 452 -8.65 -22.40 -7.27
CA TRP A 452 -8.95 -23.67 -6.65
C TRP A 452 -9.29 -24.77 -7.67
N LEU A 453 -10.12 -24.44 -8.67
CA LEU A 453 -10.47 -25.37 -9.75
C LEU A 453 -9.25 -25.75 -10.57
N LYS A 454 -8.41 -24.77 -10.98
CA LYS A 454 -7.17 -25.00 -11.70
C LYS A 454 -6.25 -25.93 -10.91
N THR A 455 -6.03 -25.64 -9.62
CA THR A 455 -5.22 -26.50 -8.75
C THR A 455 -5.73 -27.95 -8.67
N ARG A 456 -7.06 -28.15 -8.67
CA ARG A 456 -7.64 -29.52 -8.65
C ARG A 456 -7.55 -30.26 -9.97
N LEU A 457 -7.60 -29.54 -11.09
CA LEU A 457 -7.50 -30.15 -12.43
C LEU A 457 -6.06 -30.55 -12.77
N GLU A 458 -5.09 -29.91 -12.13
CA GLU A 458 -3.67 -30.20 -12.34
C GLU A 458 -3.15 -31.32 -11.42
N GLY A 459 -3.96 -31.79 -10.48
CA GLY A 459 -3.56 -32.90 -9.67
C GLY A 459 -3.65 -33.04 -8.33
#